data_e6ef397a17476ec840ac783016cb8acb
#
_entry.id   e6ef397a17476ec840ac783016cb8acb
#
_cell.length_a   1.000
_cell.length_b   1.000
_cell.length_c   1.000
_cell.angle_alpha   90.00
_cell.angle_beta   90.00
_cell.angle_gamma   90.00
#
_symmetry.space_group_name_H-M   'P 1'
#
loop_
_entity.id
_entity.type
_entity.pdbx_description
1 polymer ?
#
loop_
_entity_poly.entity_id
_entity_poly.type
_entity_poly.pdbx_seq_one_letter_code
_entity_poly.pdbx_strand_id
1 'polypeptide(L)'
;MANRSCHPGATLQIGRAIAVAALQIALAVPATAQTARPASPETSPDAQGDGERKWFVMEDRPSLRLGDALRLDLTSKIGLTVRAAPDQDTDAEMEQRRIGVDGRLFDVVDFQIERELGDDEQPWRDVFVELRKWRAVRVRGGRFKVPFGQERLTSISDLDFVHRSIASEALTPGRDTGVELNGRILARTVTYMAGVFQHDGDVSRGGTDAPGGRTVAARVVSTPFAGASSRALQRIEVGMSMTTGDVPEGLNGLRARTSNQYEAMAPVYVSGTRVRFAADAAFAQGPLSVKGEFLQARDERKRQGLGDEDLPDVVARGWYVSATSFVLGRLKSNRAAPRTPLWGGGIGAIQIAARVESLASRSSAPGEEPLPSPRAPTIRPNDLRALTLGVNWFPVRFVKLQWNVIREHVEDPERRPDPSRPWGTTGLFRVQFAL
;
A
#
# COMPACT_ATOMS: atom_id res chain seq x y z
N MET A 1 -39.57 -10.38 -31.33
CA MET A 1 -39.86 -11.41 -30.31
C MET A 1 -38.77 -12.46 -30.38
N ALA A 2 -37.76 -12.39 -29.53
CA ALA A 2 -36.77 -13.44 -29.32
C ALA A 2 -36.43 -13.46 -27.85
N ASN A 3 -36.88 -14.52 -27.22
CA ASN A 3 -36.77 -14.85 -25.81
C ASN A 3 -35.35 -15.31 -25.52
N ARG A 4 -34.56 -14.58 -24.70
CA ARG A 4 -33.29 -15.05 -24.19
C ARG A 4 -33.49 -15.52 -22.73
N SER A 5 -33.47 -16.83 -22.57
CA SER A 5 -33.49 -17.52 -21.29
C SER A 5 -32.19 -17.23 -20.50
N CYS A 6 -32.34 -16.66 -19.32
CA CYS A 6 -31.28 -16.61 -18.31
C CYS A 6 -30.88 -18.01 -17.86
N HIS A 7 -29.63 -18.39 -18.04
CA HIS A 7 -29.07 -19.60 -17.44
C HIS A 7 -28.48 -19.27 -16.03
N PRO A 8 -28.95 -19.93 -14.97
CA PRO A 8 -28.44 -19.74 -13.61
C PRO A 8 -27.14 -20.54 -13.31
N GLY A 9 -26.42 -20.98 -14.34
CA GLY A 9 -25.24 -21.87 -14.18
C GLY A 9 -23.89 -21.20 -13.91
N ALA A 10 -23.72 -19.92 -14.22
CA ALA A 10 -22.40 -19.27 -14.19
C ALA A 10 -21.87 -19.02 -12.78
N THR A 11 -22.73 -18.69 -11.82
CA THR A 11 -22.31 -18.35 -10.44
C THR A 11 -21.78 -19.55 -9.66
N LEU A 12 -22.23 -20.76 -10.00
CA LEU A 12 -21.79 -22.00 -9.29
C LEU A 12 -20.44 -22.53 -9.82
N GLN A 13 -20.10 -22.24 -11.07
CA GLN A 13 -18.81 -22.65 -11.66
C GLN A 13 -17.64 -21.78 -11.19
N ILE A 14 -17.87 -20.48 -10.96
CA ILE A 14 -16.84 -19.55 -10.46
C ILE A 14 -16.39 -19.95 -9.04
N GLY A 15 -17.33 -20.32 -8.17
CA GLY A 15 -17.00 -20.81 -6.83
C GLY A 15 -16.16 -22.09 -6.80
N ARG A 16 -16.35 -23.00 -7.79
CA ARG A 16 -15.59 -24.24 -7.90
C ARG A 16 -14.18 -24.02 -8.45
N ALA A 17 -13.98 -23.11 -9.40
CA ALA A 17 -12.65 -22.78 -9.95
C ALA A 17 -11.76 -22.11 -8.90
N ILE A 18 -12.29 -21.21 -8.09
CA ILE A 18 -11.56 -20.54 -7.00
C ILE A 18 -11.16 -21.54 -5.90
N ALA A 19 -12.04 -22.47 -5.55
CA ALA A 19 -11.75 -23.49 -4.52
C ALA A 19 -10.66 -24.50 -4.97
N VAL A 20 -10.64 -24.87 -6.25
CA VAL A 20 -9.65 -25.82 -6.82
C VAL A 20 -8.27 -25.15 -6.94
N ALA A 21 -8.18 -23.90 -7.38
CA ALA A 21 -6.90 -23.16 -7.47
C ALA A 21 -6.27 -22.93 -6.09
N ALA A 22 -7.08 -22.61 -5.08
CA ALA A 22 -6.60 -22.44 -3.71
C ALA A 22 -6.06 -23.75 -3.10
N LEU A 23 -6.71 -24.87 -3.41
CA LEU A 23 -6.31 -26.20 -2.91
C LEU A 23 -5.01 -26.71 -3.56
N GLN A 24 -4.78 -26.44 -4.84
CA GLN A 24 -3.57 -26.88 -5.54
C GLN A 24 -2.31 -26.15 -5.10
N ILE A 25 -2.40 -24.88 -4.75
CA ILE A 25 -1.25 -24.10 -4.23
C ILE A 25 -0.87 -24.55 -2.82
N ALA A 26 -1.87 -24.97 -2.01
CA ALA A 26 -1.61 -25.48 -0.66
C ALA A 26 -0.93 -26.86 -0.63
N LEU A 27 -1.05 -27.66 -1.69
CA LEU A 27 -0.52 -29.04 -1.78
C LEU A 27 0.90 -29.13 -2.40
N ALA A 28 1.45 -28.03 -2.95
CA ALA A 28 2.73 -28.04 -3.65
C ALA A 28 3.96 -27.77 -2.78
N VAL A 29 3.82 -27.70 -1.46
CA VAL A 29 4.95 -27.51 -0.54
C VAL A 29 5.39 -28.88 0.00
N PRO A 30 6.64 -29.34 -0.25
CA PRO A 30 7.10 -30.65 0.22
C PRO A 30 7.14 -30.70 1.76
N ALA A 31 6.44 -31.67 2.30
CA ALA A 31 6.45 -31.98 3.73
C ALA A 31 7.74 -32.73 4.10
N THR A 32 8.70 -32.01 4.65
CA THR A 32 9.77 -32.64 5.45
C THR A 32 9.82 -31.96 6.81
N ALA A 33 8.96 -32.41 7.71
CA ALA A 33 9.10 -32.15 9.12
C ALA A 33 9.26 -33.49 9.85
N GLN A 34 10.48 -33.80 10.25
CA GLN A 34 10.75 -34.87 11.19
C GLN A 34 10.21 -34.49 12.55
N THR A 35 9.34 -35.33 13.06
CA THR A 35 8.81 -35.27 14.42
C THR A 35 9.93 -35.55 15.45
N ALA A 36 10.32 -34.54 16.21
CA ALA A 36 11.09 -34.72 17.44
C ALA A 36 10.15 -34.76 18.65
N ARG A 37 10.24 -35.87 19.40
CA ARG A 37 9.58 -36.13 20.67
C ARG A 37 10.11 -35.18 21.74
N PRO A 38 9.32 -34.68 22.71
CA PRO A 38 9.85 -33.87 23.80
C PRO A 38 10.61 -34.77 24.81
N ALA A 39 11.87 -34.46 25.07
CA ALA A 39 12.63 -35.02 26.16
C ALA A 39 12.52 -34.11 27.38
N SER A 40 12.37 -34.74 28.53
CA SER A 40 12.32 -34.14 29.86
C SER A 40 13.66 -33.48 30.27
N PRO A 41 13.65 -32.49 31.17
CA PRO A 41 14.85 -31.77 31.54
C PRO A 41 15.72 -32.57 32.52
N GLU A 42 16.91 -32.95 32.09
CA GLU A 42 17.98 -33.29 33.01
C GLU A 42 18.93 -32.10 33.16
N THR A 43 19.05 -31.63 34.38
CA THR A 43 20.05 -30.67 34.84
C THR A 43 21.43 -31.33 34.86
N SER A 44 22.40 -30.70 34.19
CA SER A 44 23.84 -30.89 34.50
C SER A 44 24.63 -29.62 34.17
N PRO A 45 25.65 -29.27 34.99
CA PRO A 45 26.30 -27.98 34.95
C PRO A 45 27.52 -27.98 34.02
N ASP A 46 27.86 -26.77 33.59
CA ASP A 46 29.14 -26.37 33.00
C ASP A 46 29.64 -27.10 31.73
N ALA A 47 29.25 -26.51 30.60
CA ALA A 47 30.14 -26.43 29.46
C ALA A 47 29.96 -25.05 28.81
N GLN A 48 30.90 -24.16 29.07
CA GLN A 48 31.20 -23.03 28.17
C GLN A 48 31.66 -23.62 26.83
N GLY A 49 30.68 -24.00 26.01
CA GLY A 49 30.91 -24.36 24.63
C GLY A 49 30.83 -23.09 23.81
N ASP A 50 31.87 -22.80 23.03
CA ASP A 50 31.84 -21.90 21.89
C ASP A 50 30.60 -22.19 21.05
N GLY A 51 29.55 -21.37 21.20
CA GLY A 51 28.34 -21.54 20.45
C GLY A 51 28.66 -21.34 18.99
N GLU A 52 28.59 -22.42 18.21
CA GLU A 52 28.71 -22.38 16.75
C GLU A 52 27.80 -21.24 16.24
N ARG A 53 28.42 -20.15 15.84
CA ARG A 53 27.71 -19.01 15.23
C ARG A 53 27.09 -19.51 13.92
N LYS A 54 25.80 -19.88 13.99
CA LYS A 54 25.08 -20.37 12.82
C LYS A 54 25.06 -19.25 11.77
N TRP A 55 25.80 -19.45 10.69
CA TRP A 55 25.87 -18.53 9.55
C TRP A 55 24.55 -18.43 8.77
N PHE A 56 23.68 -19.45 8.88
CA PHE A 56 22.33 -19.49 8.29
C PHE A 56 21.30 -19.68 9.41
N VAL A 57 20.30 -18.81 9.43
CA VAL A 57 19.21 -18.81 10.43
C VAL A 57 17.88 -18.73 9.70
N MET A 58 16.97 -19.63 10.04
CA MET A 58 15.60 -19.66 9.52
C MET A 58 14.62 -19.38 10.66
N GLU A 59 14.48 -18.11 11.05
CA GLU A 59 13.50 -17.70 12.05
C GLU A 59 12.22 -17.18 11.38
N ASP A 60 12.25 -15.91 10.99
CA ASP A 60 11.16 -15.24 10.29
C ASP A 60 11.36 -15.22 8.78
N ARG A 61 12.62 -15.21 8.35
CA ARG A 61 13.07 -15.22 6.95
C ARG A 61 14.39 -15.98 6.86
N PRO A 62 14.74 -16.51 5.67
CA PRO A 62 16.09 -17.00 5.44
C PRO A 62 17.08 -15.84 5.65
N SER A 63 17.96 -16.00 6.63
CA SER A 63 18.96 -14.99 7.00
C SER A 63 20.34 -15.59 6.96
N LEU A 64 21.28 -14.88 6.31
CA LEU A 64 22.71 -15.14 6.39
C LEU A 64 23.34 -14.17 7.39
N ARG A 65 24.10 -14.68 8.34
CA ARG A 65 24.75 -13.86 9.38
C ARG A 65 26.24 -14.17 9.43
N LEU A 66 27.06 -13.14 9.31
CA LEU A 66 28.51 -13.23 9.43
C LEU A 66 28.95 -12.44 10.67
N GLY A 67 28.84 -13.06 11.84
CA GLY A 67 29.03 -12.39 13.11
C GLY A 67 28.13 -11.16 13.27
N ASP A 68 28.71 -10.09 13.77
CA ASP A 68 28.04 -8.78 13.90
C ASP A 68 28.32 -7.87 12.70
N ALA A 69 29.15 -8.35 11.74
CA ALA A 69 29.57 -7.56 10.60
C ALA A 69 28.52 -7.48 9.49
N LEU A 70 27.83 -8.59 9.21
CA LEU A 70 26.88 -8.67 8.10
C LEU A 70 25.67 -9.53 8.47
N ARG A 71 24.49 -8.98 8.20
CA ARG A 71 23.22 -9.70 8.17
C ARG A 71 22.55 -9.46 6.81
N LEU A 72 22.12 -10.54 6.16
CA LEU A 72 21.34 -10.52 4.92
C LEU A 72 20.05 -11.30 5.13
N ASP A 73 18.91 -10.67 4.97
CA ASP A 73 17.59 -11.27 5.05
C ASP A 73 16.99 -11.34 3.65
N LEU A 74 16.70 -12.54 3.16
CA LEU A 74 16.03 -12.73 1.88
C LEU A 74 14.55 -12.35 2.03
N THR A 75 14.02 -11.60 1.08
CA THR A 75 12.61 -11.20 1.01
C THR A 75 11.98 -11.66 -0.30
N SER A 76 10.73 -12.07 -0.24
CA SER A 76 9.93 -12.41 -1.43
C SER A 76 8.48 -12.02 -1.21
N LYS A 77 7.83 -11.52 -2.27
CA LYS A 77 6.39 -11.18 -2.25
C LYS A 77 5.78 -11.65 -3.56
N ILE A 78 4.85 -12.59 -3.47
CA ILE A 78 4.12 -13.13 -4.60
C ILE A 78 2.63 -12.91 -4.31
N GLY A 79 1.90 -12.35 -5.26
CA GLY A 79 0.46 -12.09 -5.11
C GLY A 79 -0.29 -12.32 -6.41
N LEU A 80 -1.23 -13.27 -6.38
CA LEU A 80 -2.20 -13.53 -7.44
C LEU A 80 -3.53 -12.91 -7.03
N THR A 81 -4.07 -12.01 -7.85
CA THR A 81 -5.37 -11.38 -7.63
C THR A 81 -6.34 -11.83 -8.72
N VAL A 82 -7.53 -12.24 -8.31
CA VAL A 82 -8.66 -12.55 -9.18
C VAL A 82 -9.72 -11.47 -8.97
N ARG A 83 -10.20 -10.89 -10.07
CA ARG A 83 -11.24 -9.87 -10.11
C ARG A 83 -12.46 -10.43 -10.81
N ALA A 84 -13.63 -10.23 -10.22
CA ALA A 84 -14.91 -10.57 -10.79
C ALA A 84 -15.87 -9.39 -10.64
N ALA A 85 -16.47 -8.95 -11.72
CA ALA A 85 -17.51 -7.93 -11.75
C ALA A 85 -18.67 -8.40 -12.62
N PRO A 86 -19.91 -7.95 -12.35
CA PRO A 86 -21.02 -8.18 -13.27
C PRO A 86 -20.69 -7.59 -14.63
N ASP A 87 -21.10 -8.25 -15.68
CA ASP A 87 -20.95 -7.81 -17.07
C ASP A 87 -19.48 -7.72 -17.57
N GLN A 88 -18.52 -8.32 -16.86
CA GLN A 88 -17.12 -8.45 -17.28
C GLN A 88 -16.64 -9.89 -17.11
N ASP A 89 -15.69 -10.28 -17.93
CA ASP A 89 -14.98 -11.55 -17.75
C ASP A 89 -14.16 -11.52 -16.45
N THR A 90 -14.06 -12.67 -15.80
CA THR A 90 -13.20 -12.82 -14.63
C THR A 90 -11.74 -12.72 -15.06
N ASP A 91 -11.01 -11.77 -14.47
CA ASP A 91 -9.61 -11.54 -14.73
C ASP A 91 -8.74 -12.06 -13.57
N ALA A 92 -7.57 -12.59 -13.90
CA ALA A 92 -6.59 -13.08 -12.92
C ALA A 92 -5.21 -12.53 -13.24
N GLU A 93 -4.66 -11.75 -12.33
CA GLU A 93 -3.40 -11.04 -12.51
C GLU A 93 -2.39 -11.34 -11.39
N MET A 94 -1.14 -11.56 -11.79
CA MET A 94 0.00 -11.63 -10.87
C MET A 94 0.51 -10.22 -10.55
N GLU A 95 -0.11 -9.56 -9.59
CA GLU A 95 0.20 -8.16 -9.25
C GLU A 95 1.53 -7.98 -8.48
N GLN A 96 2.06 -9.06 -7.91
CA GLN A 96 3.30 -9.00 -7.15
C GLN A 96 4.18 -10.19 -7.51
N ARG A 97 5.38 -9.91 -7.97
CA ARG A 97 6.43 -10.90 -8.26
C ARG A 97 7.76 -10.32 -7.83
N ARG A 98 7.95 -10.15 -6.49
CA ARG A 98 9.10 -9.44 -5.93
C ARG A 98 10.07 -10.37 -5.25
N ILE A 99 11.33 -10.08 -5.47
CA ILE A 99 12.44 -10.67 -4.74
C ILE A 99 13.36 -9.55 -4.27
N GLY A 100 13.96 -9.72 -3.10
CA GLY A 100 14.85 -8.70 -2.55
C GLY A 100 15.72 -9.23 -1.44
N VAL A 101 16.62 -8.35 -1.02
CA VAL A 101 17.51 -8.56 0.12
C VAL A 101 17.47 -7.32 0.99
N ASP A 102 17.17 -7.52 2.27
CA ASP A 102 17.37 -6.52 3.32
C ASP A 102 18.70 -6.83 3.99
N GLY A 103 19.60 -5.87 4.09
CA GLY A 103 20.93 -6.09 4.66
C GLY A 103 21.28 -5.09 5.77
N ARG A 104 22.18 -5.54 6.63
CA ARG A 104 22.79 -4.69 7.67
C ARG A 104 24.27 -4.95 7.75
N LEU A 105 25.07 -3.86 7.71
CA LEU A 105 26.51 -3.87 7.85
C LEU A 105 26.90 -3.18 9.15
N PHE A 106 27.73 -3.86 9.97
CA PHE A 106 28.34 -3.32 11.22
C PHE A 106 27.32 -2.67 12.17
N ASP A 107 26.04 -3.12 12.14
CA ASP A 107 24.92 -2.51 12.89
C ASP A 107 24.70 -0.99 12.65
N VAL A 108 25.38 -0.41 11.68
CA VAL A 108 25.39 1.04 11.39
C VAL A 108 24.76 1.37 10.03
N VAL A 109 24.90 0.48 9.04
CA VAL A 109 24.40 0.71 7.69
C VAL A 109 23.33 -0.32 7.37
N ASP A 110 22.10 0.13 7.14
CA ASP A 110 21.04 -0.69 6.56
C ASP A 110 20.99 -0.45 5.05
N PHE A 111 20.69 -1.48 4.27
CA PHE A 111 20.42 -1.37 2.84
C PHE A 111 19.31 -2.31 2.43
N GLN A 112 18.62 -1.95 1.37
CA GLN A 112 17.59 -2.78 0.75
C GLN A 112 17.75 -2.75 -0.76
N ILE A 113 17.56 -3.91 -1.38
CA ILE A 113 17.46 -4.06 -2.83
C ILE A 113 16.25 -4.93 -3.10
N GLU A 114 15.21 -4.37 -3.72
CA GLU A 114 13.98 -5.09 -4.10
C GLU A 114 13.71 -4.91 -5.60
N ARG A 115 13.45 -6.02 -6.30
CA ARG A 115 13.12 -6.04 -7.72
C ARG A 115 11.74 -6.66 -7.94
N GLU A 116 10.95 -6.05 -8.83
CA GLU A 116 9.72 -6.61 -9.38
C GLU A 116 10.07 -7.42 -10.64
N LEU A 117 9.69 -8.70 -10.66
CA LEU A 117 9.90 -9.56 -11.80
C LEU A 117 8.70 -9.47 -12.73
N GLY A 118 8.86 -8.91 -13.91
CA GLY A 118 7.80 -8.73 -14.90
C GLY A 118 7.23 -7.31 -14.96
N ASP A 119 7.95 -6.35 -14.40
CA ASP A 119 7.82 -4.93 -14.69
C ASP A 119 9.11 -4.50 -15.37
N ASP A 120 9.10 -4.43 -16.70
CA ASP A 120 10.31 -4.12 -17.48
C ASP A 120 10.58 -2.61 -17.52
N GLU A 121 9.57 -1.77 -17.30
CA GLU A 121 9.71 -0.32 -17.30
C GLU A 121 10.31 0.19 -15.98
N GLN A 122 9.85 -0.34 -14.84
CA GLN A 122 10.31 0.08 -13.51
C GLN A 122 10.57 -1.12 -12.59
N PRO A 123 11.54 -1.99 -12.93
CA PRO A 123 11.78 -3.23 -12.22
C PRO A 123 12.29 -3.01 -10.78
N TRP A 124 12.98 -1.91 -10.51
CA TRP A 124 13.55 -1.62 -9.21
C TRP A 124 12.55 -0.90 -8.31
N ARG A 125 12.23 -1.51 -7.18
CA ARG A 125 11.30 -0.95 -6.17
C ARG A 125 12.07 -0.15 -5.12
N ASP A 126 12.54 -0.80 -4.08
CA ASP A 126 13.34 -0.15 -3.04
C ASP A 126 14.81 -0.52 -3.25
N VAL A 127 15.67 0.49 -3.52
CA VAL A 127 17.11 0.35 -3.68
C VAL A 127 17.76 1.53 -2.95
N PHE A 128 18.14 1.33 -1.69
CA PHE A 128 18.67 2.40 -0.86
C PHE A 128 19.72 1.90 0.13
N VAL A 129 20.47 2.86 0.66
CA VAL A 129 21.38 2.72 1.81
C VAL A 129 20.97 3.73 2.87
N GLU A 130 20.93 3.31 4.14
CA GLU A 130 20.61 4.16 5.28
C GLU A 130 21.71 4.08 6.34
N LEU A 131 22.30 5.21 6.69
CA LEU A 131 23.21 5.34 7.83
C LEU A 131 22.40 5.56 9.10
N ARG A 132 22.47 4.61 10.04
CA ARG A 132 21.66 4.56 11.26
C ARG A 132 22.44 4.66 12.57
N LYS A 133 23.61 5.26 12.55
CA LYS A 133 24.49 5.36 13.74
C LYS A 133 23.78 6.02 14.93
N TRP A 134 22.94 7.00 14.69
CA TRP A 134 22.18 7.71 15.72
C TRP A 134 20.68 7.45 15.56
N ARG A 135 19.98 7.27 16.68
CA ARG A 135 18.51 7.05 16.66
C ARG A 135 17.73 8.30 16.29
N ALA A 136 18.25 9.46 16.69
CA ALA A 136 17.61 10.73 16.44
C ALA A 136 17.83 11.22 15.01
N VAL A 137 18.91 10.79 14.35
CA VAL A 137 19.30 11.27 13.01
C VAL A 137 19.80 10.08 12.20
N ARG A 138 19.14 9.81 11.09
CA ARG A 138 19.51 8.82 10.08
C ARG A 138 19.47 9.48 8.71
N VAL A 139 20.35 9.05 7.83
CA VAL A 139 20.39 9.56 6.45
C VAL A 139 20.18 8.38 5.53
N ARG A 140 19.18 8.47 4.65
CA ARG A 140 18.86 7.49 3.62
C ARG A 140 19.09 8.11 2.25
N GLY A 141 19.74 7.38 1.35
CA GLY A 141 19.94 7.77 -0.04
C GLY A 141 19.62 6.61 -0.98
N GLY A 142 19.00 6.91 -2.12
CA GLY A 142 18.63 5.93 -3.13
C GLY A 142 17.18 6.08 -3.60
N ARG A 143 16.61 4.99 -4.14
CA ARG A 143 15.21 4.90 -4.56
C ARG A 143 14.38 4.24 -3.47
N PHE A 144 13.36 4.93 -2.99
CA PHE A 144 12.45 4.44 -1.93
C PHE A 144 11.13 5.23 -1.96
N LYS A 145 10.17 4.85 -1.12
CA LYS A 145 8.90 5.56 -1.03
C LYS A 145 9.10 6.97 -0.49
N VAL A 146 8.58 7.97 -1.20
CA VAL A 146 8.52 9.35 -0.72
C VAL A 146 7.74 9.38 0.60
N PRO A 147 8.20 10.09 1.64
CA PRO A 147 7.57 10.10 2.97
C PRO A 147 6.25 10.87 2.96
N PHE A 148 5.22 10.26 2.40
CA PHE A 148 3.89 10.85 2.26
C PHE A 148 2.80 9.78 2.41
N GLY A 149 1.84 10.06 3.28
CA GLY A 149 0.68 9.20 3.53
C GLY A 149 0.99 7.94 4.35
N GLN A 150 0.05 7.52 5.19
CA GLN A 150 0.20 6.32 6.03
C GLN A 150 0.05 5.04 5.19
N GLU A 151 -1.04 4.95 4.42
CA GLU A 151 -1.36 3.73 3.68
C GLU A 151 -0.34 3.48 2.56
N ARG A 152 0.18 4.55 1.91
CA ARG A 152 1.20 4.40 0.88
C ARG A 152 2.51 3.86 1.43
N LEU A 153 2.92 4.32 2.60
CA LEU A 153 4.14 3.84 3.26
C LEU A 153 4.00 2.39 3.76
N THR A 154 2.77 1.94 4.03
CA THR A 154 2.50 0.55 4.40
C THR A 154 2.89 -0.39 3.25
N SER A 155 3.55 -1.51 3.57
CA SER A 155 3.86 -2.54 2.58
C SER A 155 2.58 -3.12 2.00
N ILE A 156 2.59 -3.44 0.70
CA ILE A 156 1.41 -4.04 0.05
C ILE A 156 1.04 -5.40 0.68
N SER A 157 2.03 -6.13 1.22
CA SER A 157 1.80 -7.37 1.95
C SER A 157 1.08 -7.18 3.29
N ASP A 158 1.17 -5.98 3.87
CA ASP A 158 0.62 -5.66 5.18
C ASP A 158 -0.71 -4.89 5.10
N LEU A 159 -1.23 -4.65 3.89
CA LEU A 159 -2.52 -4.00 3.69
C LEU A 159 -3.66 -4.88 4.21
N ASP A 160 -4.64 -4.24 4.83
CA ASP A 160 -5.86 -4.91 5.31
C ASP A 160 -6.84 -5.28 4.18
N PHE A 161 -6.70 -4.63 3.01
CA PHE A 161 -7.51 -4.86 1.80
C PHE A 161 -6.61 -5.24 0.62
N VAL A 162 -7.22 -5.82 -0.42
CA VAL A 162 -6.51 -6.21 -1.65
C VAL A 162 -5.81 -5.01 -2.29
N HIS A 163 -6.51 -3.87 -2.36
CA HIS A 163 -5.96 -2.60 -2.87
C HIS A 163 -5.94 -1.51 -1.79
N ARG A 164 -5.08 -0.53 -1.96
CA ARG A 164 -5.12 0.72 -1.18
C ARG A 164 -6.44 1.43 -1.41
N SER A 165 -6.72 2.40 -0.55
CA SER A 165 -7.83 3.34 -0.78
C SER A 165 -7.65 4.08 -2.10
N ILE A 166 -8.75 4.40 -2.75
CA ILE A 166 -8.78 5.12 -4.02
C ILE A 166 -7.98 6.43 -3.90
N ALA A 167 -8.15 7.15 -2.80
CA ALA A 167 -7.42 8.38 -2.52
C ALA A 167 -5.91 8.15 -2.37
N SER A 168 -5.49 7.13 -1.62
CA SER A 168 -4.07 6.81 -1.45
C SER A 168 -3.44 6.34 -2.77
N GLU A 169 -4.14 5.56 -3.59
CA GLU A 169 -3.61 5.13 -4.88
C GLU A 169 -3.45 6.29 -5.87
N ALA A 170 -4.45 7.20 -5.93
CA ALA A 170 -4.49 8.30 -6.90
C ALA A 170 -3.61 9.49 -6.53
N LEU A 171 -3.51 9.86 -5.24
CA LEU A 171 -2.96 11.15 -4.82
C LEU A 171 -1.55 11.08 -4.21
N THR A 172 -1.02 9.87 -3.93
CA THR A 172 0.31 9.75 -3.32
C THR A 172 1.42 9.63 -4.35
N PRO A 173 2.62 10.15 -4.09
CA PRO A 173 3.71 10.18 -5.07
C PRO A 173 4.32 8.81 -5.39
N GLY A 174 4.25 7.84 -4.46
CA GLY A 174 4.88 6.54 -4.64
C GLY A 174 6.36 6.52 -4.29
N ARG A 175 7.22 6.00 -5.18
CA ARG A 175 8.67 5.91 -5.00
C ARG A 175 9.40 6.92 -5.86
N ASP A 176 10.54 7.41 -5.36
CA ASP A 176 11.46 8.22 -6.14
C ASP A 176 12.89 8.07 -5.64
N THR A 177 13.84 8.55 -6.44
CA THR A 177 15.24 8.64 -6.06
C THR A 177 15.48 9.94 -5.33
N GLY A 178 16.11 9.86 -4.14
CA GLY A 178 16.34 11.05 -3.33
C GLY A 178 17.22 10.80 -2.12
N VAL A 179 17.30 11.83 -1.28
CA VAL A 179 17.95 11.79 0.03
C VAL A 179 16.94 12.21 1.09
N GLU A 180 16.88 11.43 2.16
CA GLU A 180 15.97 11.63 3.29
C GLU A 180 16.75 11.65 4.61
N LEU A 181 16.41 12.62 5.43
CA LEU A 181 16.78 12.65 6.84
C LEU A 181 15.59 12.16 7.66
N ASN A 182 15.79 11.17 8.52
CA ASN A 182 14.74 10.62 9.36
C ASN A 182 15.24 10.31 10.77
N GLY A 183 14.31 10.16 11.72
CA GLY A 183 14.67 9.82 13.08
C GLY A 183 13.50 9.81 14.05
N ARG A 184 13.85 9.53 15.32
CA ARG A 184 12.90 9.54 16.43
C ARG A 184 13.42 10.42 17.55
N ILE A 185 12.57 11.38 17.95
CA ILE A 185 12.87 12.39 18.98
C ILE A 185 11.82 12.35 20.10
N LEU A 186 11.96 13.20 21.12
CA LEU A 186 11.02 13.34 22.25
C LEU A 186 10.68 11.97 22.88
N ALA A 187 11.70 11.28 23.41
CA ALA A 187 11.56 9.95 23.99
C ALA A 187 10.87 8.92 23.07
N ARG A 188 11.02 9.08 21.75
CA ARG A 188 10.44 8.26 20.67
C ARG A 188 8.94 8.45 20.42
N THR A 189 8.32 9.47 20.99
CA THR A 189 6.91 9.79 20.73
C THR A 189 6.70 10.49 19.39
N VAL A 190 7.78 11.07 18.81
CA VAL A 190 7.74 11.72 17.50
C VAL A 190 8.72 11.07 16.56
N THR A 191 8.23 10.64 15.40
CA THR A 191 9.03 10.20 14.25
C THR A 191 8.92 11.26 13.18
N TYR A 192 10.04 11.65 12.58
CA TYR A 192 10.08 12.61 11.48
C TYR A 192 10.82 12.03 10.28
N MET A 193 10.45 12.47 9.11
CA MET A 193 11.07 12.18 7.81
C MET A 193 11.02 13.46 6.98
N ALA A 194 12.13 13.86 6.38
CA ALA A 194 12.18 15.00 5.47
C ALA A 194 13.22 14.72 4.38
N GLY A 195 12.90 14.98 3.13
CA GLY A 195 13.78 14.63 2.03
C GLY A 195 13.57 15.47 0.77
N VAL A 196 14.54 15.34 -0.13
CA VAL A 196 14.51 15.94 -1.47
C VAL A 196 14.63 14.80 -2.48
N PHE A 197 13.76 14.83 -3.47
CA PHE A 197 13.60 13.80 -4.49
C PHE A 197 13.78 14.39 -5.88
N GLN A 198 14.22 13.56 -6.84
CA GLN A 198 14.53 14.02 -8.19
C GLN A 198 13.29 14.47 -8.96
N HIS A 199 12.13 13.85 -8.67
CA HIS A 199 10.87 14.08 -9.38
C HIS A 199 9.71 14.06 -8.38
N ASP A 200 8.51 13.88 -8.90
CA ASP A 200 7.27 13.85 -8.12
C ASP A 200 6.74 12.40 -7.87
N GLY A 201 7.63 11.43 -7.83
CA GLY A 201 7.30 10.03 -7.58
C GLY A 201 6.84 9.25 -8.83
N ASP A 202 6.83 7.91 -8.73
CA ASP A 202 6.52 7.01 -9.85
C ASP A 202 5.02 6.87 -10.15
N VAL A 203 4.14 7.17 -9.19
CA VAL A 203 2.69 7.07 -9.37
C VAL A 203 2.13 8.26 -10.16
N SER A 204 2.72 9.43 -10.00
CA SER A 204 2.23 10.68 -10.56
C SER A 204 2.89 11.08 -11.87
N ARG A 205 3.70 10.22 -12.47
CA ARG A 205 4.31 10.47 -13.77
C ARG A 205 3.43 9.96 -14.89
N GLY A 206 3.19 10.83 -15.86
CA GLY A 206 2.53 10.47 -17.12
C GLY A 206 3.43 9.78 -18.15
N GLY A 207 4.69 9.50 -17.81
CA GLY A 207 5.71 8.87 -18.64
C GLY A 207 7.07 8.90 -17.95
N THR A 208 7.98 8.01 -18.35
CA THR A 208 9.28 7.79 -17.70
C THR A 208 10.30 8.92 -17.92
N ASP A 209 10.11 9.78 -18.92
CA ASP A 209 11.13 10.69 -19.42
C ASP A 209 10.80 12.18 -19.25
N ALA A 210 9.71 12.54 -18.58
CA ALA A 210 9.41 13.96 -18.35
C ALA A 210 10.42 14.55 -17.36
N PRO A 211 11.21 15.57 -17.75
CA PRO A 211 12.07 16.27 -16.82
C PRO A 211 11.20 17.01 -15.81
N GLY A 212 10.98 16.40 -14.66
CA GLY A 212 10.28 17.02 -13.54
C GLY A 212 11.23 17.83 -12.68
N GLY A 213 10.72 18.86 -12.03
CA GLY A 213 11.41 19.58 -10.99
C GLY A 213 11.62 18.70 -9.75
N ARG A 214 12.44 19.17 -8.83
CA ARG A 214 12.68 18.49 -7.56
C ARG A 214 11.46 18.60 -6.66
N THR A 215 11.18 17.51 -5.93
CA THR A 215 10.14 17.47 -4.89
C THR A 215 10.79 17.48 -3.51
N VAL A 216 10.31 18.37 -2.65
CA VAL A 216 10.57 18.34 -1.21
C VAL A 216 9.41 17.64 -0.53
N ALA A 217 9.71 16.71 0.37
CA ALA A 217 8.71 15.96 1.13
C ALA A 217 9.04 15.96 2.60
N ALA A 218 8.01 16.05 3.45
CA ALA A 218 8.14 15.94 4.89
C ALA A 218 6.94 15.17 5.48
N ARG A 219 7.22 14.36 6.51
CA ARG A 219 6.22 13.65 7.31
C ARG A 219 6.61 13.64 8.78
N VAL A 220 5.62 13.87 9.63
CA VAL A 220 5.75 13.75 11.09
C VAL A 220 4.65 12.82 11.58
N VAL A 221 5.03 11.87 12.44
CA VAL A 221 4.10 10.96 13.14
C VAL A 221 4.32 11.10 14.63
N SER A 222 3.27 11.22 15.41
CA SER A 222 3.33 11.39 16.85
C SER A 222 2.37 10.45 17.58
N THR A 223 2.75 10.03 18.78
CA THR A 223 1.89 9.41 19.78
C THR A 223 1.58 10.43 20.89
N PRO A 224 0.65 11.38 20.65
CA PRO A 224 0.49 12.56 21.50
C PRO A 224 0.06 12.23 22.94
N PHE A 225 -0.57 11.08 23.13
CA PHE A 225 -1.07 10.62 24.42
C PHE A 225 -0.21 9.53 25.05
N ALA A 226 1.07 9.39 24.68
CA ALA A 226 1.97 8.36 25.21
C ALA A 226 2.11 8.36 26.74
N GLY A 227 1.95 9.53 27.39
CA GLY A 227 1.97 9.69 28.84
C GLY A 227 0.61 9.64 29.53
N ALA A 228 -0.49 9.38 28.81
CA ALA A 228 -1.83 9.34 29.39
C ALA A 228 -2.01 8.12 30.32
N SER A 229 -2.88 8.22 31.32
CA SER A 229 -3.21 7.09 32.21
C SER A 229 -3.99 5.99 31.48
N SER A 230 -4.75 6.34 30.47
CA SER A 230 -5.53 5.38 29.65
C SER A 230 -4.64 4.67 28.63
N ARG A 231 -4.55 3.33 28.74
CA ARG A 231 -3.85 2.49 27.75
C ARG A 231 -4.41 2.60 26.33
N ALA A 232 -5.69 2.93 26.19
CA ALA A 232 -6.32 3.13 24.89
C ALA A 232 -5.78 4.41 24.22
N LEU A 233 -5.72 5.52 24.96
CA LEU A 233 -5.20 6.79 24.47
C LEU A 233 -3.72 6.68 24.06
N GLN A 234 -2.90 5.94 24.83
CA GLN A 234 -1.47 5.72 24.51
C GLN A 234 -1.23 5.06 23.14
N ARG A 235 -2.26 4.46 22.53
CA ARG A 235 -2.17 3.73 21.25
C ARG A 235 -2.66 4.55 20.06
N ILE A 236 -3.00 5.82 20.27
CA ILE A 236 -3.38 6.73 19.21
C ILE A 236 -2.12 7.30 18.59
N GLU A 237 -1.98 7.08 17.28
CA GLU A 237 -0.96 7.71 16.44
C GLU A 237 -1.63 8.72 15.52
N VAL A 238 -1.01 9.87 15.33
CA VAL A 238 -1.42 10.88 14.36
C VAL A 238 -0.25 11.25 13.46
N GLY A 239 -0.52 11.45 12.19
CA GLY A 239 0.48 11.77 11.19
C GLY A 239 0.06 12.96 10.32
N MET A 240 1.06 13.70 9.84
CA MET A 240 0.90 14.73 8.83
C MET A 240 2.01 14.61 7.81
N SER A 241 1.70 14.86 6.54
CA SER A 241 2.67 14.83 5.45
C SER A 241 2.40 15.98 4.48
N MET A 242 3.46 16.47 3.88
CA MET A 242 3.41 17.48 2.82
C MET A 242 4.45 17.18 1.76
N THR A 243 4.11 17.42 0.50
CA THR A 243 5.08 17.49 -0.60
C THR A 243 4.85 18.76 -1.41
N THR A 244 5.92 19.32 -1.94
CA THR A 244 5.88 20.40 -2.92
C THR A 244 6.96 20.18 -3.96
N GLY A 245 6.63 20.41 -5.22
CA GLY A 245 7.55 20.24 -6.33
C GLY A 245 6.99 20.76 -7.63
N ASP A 246 7.85 20.98 -8.60
CA ASP A 246 7.43 21.43 -9.92
C ASP A 246 6.97 20.24 -10.76
N VAL A 247 5.83 20.41 -11.41
CA VAL A 247 5.28 19.45 -12.37
C VAL A 247 5.54 20.01 -13.78
N PRO A 248 6.18 19.22 -14.65
CA PRO A 248 6.41 19.65 -16.01
C PRO A 248 5.06 19.89 -16.72
N GLU A 249 5.07 20.79 -17.70
CA GLU A 249 3.91 21.01 -18.55
C GLU A 249 3.46 19.70 -19.21
N GLY A 250 2.20 19.34 -19.03
CA GLY A 250 1.63 18.10 -19.58
C GLY A 250 0.53 17.52 -18.71
N LEU A 251 0.19 16.26 -18.96
CA LEU A 251 -0.78 15.52 -18.14
C LEU A 251 -0.19 15.22 -16.75
N ASN A 252 -0.96 15.52 -15.73
CA ASN A 252 -0.51 15.45 -14.33
C ASN A 252 -0.27 14.04 -13.78
N GLY A 253 -0.61 12.99 -14.52
CA GLY A 253 -0.46 11.60 -14.08
C GLY A 253 -1.39 11.16 -12.94
N LEU A 254 -2.15 12.07 -12.32
CA LEU A 254 -3.14 11.71 -11.30
C LEU A 254 -4.31 10.99 -11.95
N ARG A 255 -4.50 9.73 -11.57
CA ARG A 255 -5.55 8.86 -12.12
C ARG A 255 -6.26 8.14 -10.99
N ALA A 256 -7.57 8.02 -11.09
CA ALA A 256 -8.33 7.10 -10.27
C ALA A 256 -9.14 6.16 -11.16
N ARG A 257 -9.08 4.88 -10.81
CA ARG A 257 -9.87 3.83 -11.43
C ARG A 257 -10.78 3.19 -10.42
N THR A 258 -11.94 2.79 -10.88
CA THR A 258 -12.81 1.90 -10.10
C THR A 258 -12.15 0.55 -9.89
N SER A 259 -12.65 -0.27 -8.99
CA SER A 259 -12.12 -1.60 -8.73
C SER A 259 -12.20 -2.54 -9.94
N ASN A 260 -13.10 -2.25 -10.87
CA ASN A 260 -13.22 -2.94 -12.16
C ASN A 260 -12.48 -2.22 -13.31
N GLN A 261 -11.49 -1.35 -12.98
CA GLN A 261 -10.54 -0.70 -13.88
C GLN A 261 -11.11 0.40 -14.80
N TYR A 262 -12.34 0.86 -14.64
CA TYR A 262 -12.83 2.03 -15.36
C TYR A 262 -12.19 3.31 -14.81
N GLU A 263 -11.82 4.22 -15.72
CA GLU A 263 -11.21 5.49 -15.36
C GLU A 263 -12.25 6.46 -14.80
N ALA A 264 -12.28 6.60 -13.48
CA ALA A 264 -13.18 7.53 -12.79
C ALA A 264 -12.60 8.95 -12.70
N MET A 265 -11.28 9.10 -12.65
CA MET A 265 -10.60 10.40 -12.70
C MET A 265 -9.47 10.34 -13.73
N ALA A 266 -9.61 11.12 -14.79
CA ALA A 266 -8.61 11.24 -15.85
C ALA A 266 -7.52 12.24 -15.46
N PRO A 267 -6.29 12.08 -15.99
CA PRO A 267 -5.25 13.10 -15.91
C PRO A 267 -5.70 14.42 -16.54
N VAL A 268 -5.27 15.52 -15.92
CA VAL A 268 -5.54 16.89 -16.38
C VAL A 268 -4.24 17.52 -16.86
N TYR A 269 -4.34 18.38 -17.89
CA TYR A 269 -3.19 19.14 -18.38
C TYR A 269 -2.83 20.25 -17.38
N VAL A 270 -1.60 20.26 -16.90
CA VAL A 270 -1.08 21.12 -15.83
C VAL A 270 0.25 21.74 -16.22
N SER A 271 0.64 22.79 -15.52
CA SER A 271 1.95 23.43 -15.63
C SER A 271 2.19 24.25 -14.36
N GLY A 272 3.32 24.04 -13.68
CA GLY A 272 3.68 24.79 -12.49
C GLY A 272 3.93 23.90 -11.28
N THR A 273 3.47 24.32 -10.11
CA THR A 273 3.76 23.63 -8.85
C THR A 273 2.63 22.70 -8.47
N ARG A 274 3.01 21.52 -7.98
CA ARG A 274 2.12 20.60 -7.26
C ARG A 274 2.39 20.68 -5.77
N VAL A 275 1.32 20.81 -5.00
CA VAL A 275 1.36 20.71 -3.54
C VAL A 275 0.45 19.57 -3.09
N ARG A 276 0.97 18.68 -2.24
CA ARG A 276 0.15 17.66 -1.59
C ARG A 276 0.17 17.84 -0.08
N PHE A 277 -0.94 17.51 0.52
CA PHE A 277 -1.11 17.44 1.98
C PHE A 277 -1.81 16.13 2.35
N ALA A 278 -1.38 15.51 3.45
CA ALA A 278 -2.10 14.41 4.06
C ALA A 278 -2.10 14.52 5.58
N ALA A 279 -3.21 14.11 6.19
CA ALA A 279 -3.35 13.95 7.63
C ALA A 279 -3.92 12.56 7.91
N ASP A 280 -3.34 11.85 8.86
CA ASP A 280 -3.75 10.49 9.19
C ASP A 280 -3.82 10.25 10.70
N ALA A 281 -4.65 9.28 11.08
CA ALA A 281 -4.73 8.78 12.44
C ALA A 281 -4.88 7.27 12.44
N ALA A 282 -4.28 6.62 13.44
CA ALA A 282 -4.40 5.19 13.66
C ALA A 282 -4.58 4.88 15.14
N PHE A 283 -5.37 3.85 15.39
CA PHE A 283 -5.61 3.29 16.71
C PHE A 283 -5.60 1.76 16.61
N ALA A 284 -4.89 1.09 17.51
CA ALA A 284 -4.90 -0.38 17.56
C ALA A 284 -4.88 -0.86 19.01
N GLN A 285 -5.91 -1.63 19.40
CA GLN A 285 -6.02 -2.21 20.74
C GLN A 285 -6.64 -3.61 20.69
N GLY A 286 -5.90 -4.59 21.19
CA GLY A 286 -6.35 -5.98 21.19
C GLY A 286 -6.56 -6.49 19.75
N PRO A 287 -7.74 -7.01 19.40
CA PRO A 287 -8.04 -7.46 18.05
C PRO A 287 -8.41 -6.32 17.09
N LEU A 288 -8.76 -5.13 17.62
CA LEU A 288 -9.31 -4.01 16.86
C LEU A 288 -8.21 -3.09 16.35
N SER A 289 -8.31 -2.67 15.10
CA SER A 289 -7.54 -1.56 14.52
C SER A 289 -8.48 -0.64 13.74
N VAL A 290 -8.30 0.67 13.90
CA VAL A 290 -9.00 1.71 13.14
C VAL A 290 -7.96 2.64 12.55
N LYS A 291 -8.10 2.97 11.26
CA LYS A 291 -7.22 3.89 10.54
C LYS A 291 -8.07 4.84 9.70
N GLY A 292 -7.60 6.06 9.57
CA GLY A 292 -8.19 7.04 8.66
C GLY A 292 -7.12 7.95 8.11
N GLU A 293 -7.33 8.41 6.89
CA GLU A 293 -6.41 9.32 6.21
C GLU A 293 -7.21 10.28 5.33
N PHE A 294 -6.83 11.54 5.33
CA PHE A 294 -7.26 12.57 4.40
C PHE A 294 -6.09 12.96 3.53
N LEU A 295 -6.32 13.08 2.22
CA LEU A 295 -5.31 13.45 1.23
C LEU A 295 -5.84 14.54 0.32
N GLN A 296 -4.96 15.47 -0.06
CA GLN A 296 -5.24 16.49 -1.07
C GLN A 296 -4.03 16.65 -1.98
N ALA A 297 -4.29 16.80 -3.28
CA ALA A 297 -3.32 17.26 -4.27
C ALA A 297 -3.89 18.51 -4.96
N ARG A 298 -3.04 19.50 -5.19
CA ARG A 298 -3.35 20.73 -5.94
C ARG A 298 -2.26 20.96 -6.96
N ASP A 299 -2.66 21.05 -8.23
CA ASP A 299 -1.79 21.27 -9.37
C ASP A 299 -2.13 22.61 -10.02
N GLU A 300 -1.13 23.46 -10.20
CA GLU A 300 -1.24 24.71 -10.94
C GLU A 300 -1.43 24.45 -12.45
N ARG A 301 -2.10 25.40 -13.11
CA ARG A 301 -2.35 25.37 -14.56
C ARG A 301 -1.89 26.70 -15.18
N LYS A 302 -0.60 27.03 -14.96
CA LYS A 302 -0.01 28.28 -15.44
C LYS A 302 0.08 28.32 -16.95
N ARG A 303 -0.33 29.42 -17.54
CA ARG A 303 -0.29 29.70 -18.98
C ARG A 303 -0.97 28.63 -19.84
N GLN A 304 -2.07 28.09 -19.35
CA GLN A 304 -2.83 27.03 -20.04
C GLN A 304 -4.11 27.54 -20.70
N GLY A 305 -4.50 28.79 -20.51
CA GLY A 305 -5.59 29.47 -21.20
C GLY A 305 -5.27 29.74 -22.67
N LEU A 306 -6.29 30.17 -23.44
CA LEU A 306 -6.17 30.42 -24.88
C LEU A 306 -5.20 31.55 -25.20
N GLY A 307 -5.09 32.58 -24.36
CA GLY A 307 -4.17 33.72 -24.47
C GLY A 307 -3.03 33.66 -23.46
N ASP A 308 -2.56 32.47 -23.09
CA ASP A 308 -1.54 32.23 -22.08
C ASP A 308 -1.92 32.69 -20.66
N GLU A 309 -3.22 32.84 -20.37
CA GLU A 309 -3.71 33.11 -19.01
C GLU A 309 -3.56 31.86 -18.13
N ASP A 310 -3.41 32.10 -16.83
CA ASP A 310 -3.44 31.04 -15.83
C ASP A 310 -4.88 30.51 -15.69
N LEU A 311 -5.06 29.22 -15.85
CA LEU A 311 -6.33 28.57 -15.56
C LEU A 311 -6.42 28.23 -14.07
N PRO A 312 -7.64 28.13 -13.52
CA PRO A 312 -7.82 27.65 -12.15
C PRO A 312 -7.18 26.27 -11.94
N ASP A 313 -6.55 26.09 -10.76
CA ASP A 313 -5.88 24.85 -10.41
C ASP A 313 -6.84 23.66 -10.37
N VAL A 314 -6.31 22.48 -10.63
CA VAL A 314 -7.02 21.25 -10.30
C VAL A 314 -6.78 20.86 -8.84
N VAL A 315 -7.85 20.59 -8.11
CA VAL A 315 -7.82 20.16 -6.72
C VAL A 315 -8.49 18.79 -6.62
N ALA A 316 -7.70 17.79 -6.25
CA ALA A 316 -8.20 16.46 -5.93
C ALA A 316 -8.10 16.23 -4.42
N ARG A 317 -9.20 15.78 -3.79
CA ARG A 317 -9.30 15.50 -2.35
C ARG A 317 -9.92 14.13 -2.14
N GLY A 318 -9.38 13.39 -1.19
CA GLY A 318 -9.97 12.12 -0.82
C GLY A 318 -9.70 11.75 0.61
N TRP A 319 -10.47 10.81 1.11
CA TRP A 319 -10.31 10.29 2.46
C TRP A 319 -10.78 8.85 2.54
N TYR A 320 -10.29 8.13 3.52
CA TYR A 320 -10.86 6.86 3.94
C TYR A 320 -10.88 6.73 5.46
N VAL A 321 -11.80 5.88 5.93
CA VAL A 321 -11.80 5.33 7.27
C VAL A 321 -11.96 3.83 7.15
N SER A 322 -11.09 3.08 7.81
CA SER A 322 -11.11 1.62 7.84
C SER A 322 -11.06 1.08 9.26
N ALA A 323 -11.75 -0.02 9.48
CA ALA A 323 -11.72 -0.76 10.73
C ALA A 323 -11.48 -2.24 10.44
N THR A 324 -10.66 -2.88 11.27
CA THR A 324 -10.40 -4.32 11.20
C THR A 324 -10.48 -4.95 12.57
N SER A 325 -10.91 -6.21 12.63
CA SER A 325 -10.91 -6.96 13.87
C SER A 325 -10.55 -8.43 13.63
N PHE A 326 -9.63 -8.95 14.46
CA PHE A 326 -9.37 -10.37 14.48
C PHE A 326 -10.47 -11.13 15.22
N VAL A 327 -11.17 -11.97 14.48
CA VAL A 327 -12.15 -12.93 15.04
C VAL A 327 -11.40 -14.12 15.65
N LEU A 328 -10.35 -14.55 14.99
CA LEU A 328 -9.43 -15.59 15.45
C LEU A 328 -7.97 -15.12 15.26
N GLY A 329 -7.09 -15.49 16.19
CA GLY A 329 -5.70 -15.10 16.14
C GLY A 329 -5.44 -13.74 16.80
N ARG A 330 -4.22 -13.21 16.61
CA ARG A 330 -3.78 -11.89 17.12
C ARG A 330 -2.72 -11.28 16.20
N LEU A 331 -2.63 -9.96 16.22
CA LEU A 331 -1.44 -9.26 15.74
C LEU A 331 -0.28 -9.55 16.70
N LYS A 332 0.81 -10.08 16.18
CA LYS A 332 2.10 -10.14 16.87
C LYS A 332 3.01 -9.12 16.19
N SER A 333 3.28 -8.01 16.86
CA SER A 333 3.95 -6.87 16.23
C SER A 333 3.08 -6.29 15.09
N ASN A 334 3.62 -5.92 13.96
CA ASN A 334 2.89 -5.38 12.79
C ASN A 334 2.45 -6.48 11.80
N ARG A 335 2.60 -7.77 12.15
CA ARG A 335 2.21 -8.89 11.27
C ARG A 335 1.21 -9.78 11.98
N ALA A 336 0.21 -10.24 11.21
CA ALA A 336 -0.71 -11.26 11.69
C ALA A 336 0.04 -12.57 11.92
N ALA A 337 -0.02 -13.09 13.13
CA ALA A 337 0.54 -14.38 13.47
C ALA A 337 -0.58 -15.27 14.02
N PRO A 338 -0.89 -16.40 13.37
CA PRO A 338 -1.83 -17.35 13.91
C PRO A 338 -1.26 -17.97 15.20
N ARG A 339 -2.09 -18.12 16.24
CA ARG A 339 -1.70 -18.82 17.47
C ARG A 339 -1.42 -20.29 17.19
N THR A 340 -2.30 -20.91 16.40
CA THR A 340 -2.21 -22.29 15.94
C THR A 340 -2.28 -22.26 14.42
N PRO A 341 -1.13 -22.35 13.73
CA PRO A 341 -1.09 -22.38 12.28
C PRO A 341 -1.74 -23.66 11.74
N LEU A 342 -2.16 -23.64 10.48
CA LEU A 342 -2.82 -24.75 9.82
C LEU A 342 -2.01 -26.04 9.93
N TRP A 343 -0.69 -25.99 9.78
CA TRP A 343 0.20 -27.15 9.91
C TRP A 343 0.41 -27.65 11.35
N GLY A 344 -0.02 -26.86 12.34
CA GLY A 344 -0.05 -27.26 13.74
C GLY A 344 -1.42 -27.76 14.20
N GLY A 345 -2.32 -28.14 13.28
CA GLY A 345 -3.67 -28.62 13.59
C GLY A 345 -4.67 -27.50 13.92
N GLY A 346 -4.31 -26.24 13.69
CA GLY A 346 -5.19 -25.10 13.86
C GLY A 346 -5.83 -24.64 12.55
N ILE A 347 -6.62 -23.57 12.60
CA ILE A 347 -7.25 -22.94 11.43
C ILE A 347 -6.58 -21.63 11.03
N GLY A 348 -5.48 -21.25 11.70
CA GLY A 348 -4.80 -19.98 11.45
C GLY A 348 -5.45 -18.80 12.16
N ALA A 349 -5.38 -17.60 11.56
CA ALA A 349 -6.01 -16.38 12.04
C ALA A 349 -6.98 -15.82 11.00
N ILE A 350 -8.10 -15.27 11.45
CA ILE A 350 -9.14 -14.67 10.62
C ILE A 350 -9.38 -13.25 11.09
N GLN A 351 -9.34 -12.30 10.15
CA GLN A 351 -9.60 -10.89 10.34
C GLN A 351 -10.75 -10.46 9.44
N ILE A 352 -11.69 -9.72 9.96
CA ILE A 352 -12.72 -9.01 9.19
C ILE A 352 -12.31 -7.55 9.03
N ALA A 353 -12.68 -6.94 7.92
CA ALA A 353 -12.31 -5.58 7.56
C ALA A 353 -13.46 -4.84 6.89
N ALA A 354 -13.58 -3.54 7.17
CA ALA A 354 -14.50 -2.64 6.49
C ALA A 354 -13.80 -1.31 6.21
N ARG A 355 -14.07 -0.69 5.04
CA ARG A 355 -13.55 0.62 4.65
C ARG A 355 -14.61 1.41 3.91
N VAL A 356 -14.76 2.68 4.29
CA VAL A 356 -15.52 3.69 3.54
C VAL A 356 -14.53 4.72 3.04
N GLU A 357 -14.69 5.13 1.79
CA GLU A 357 -13.74 6.03 1.13
C GLU A 357 -14.42 6.94 0.10
N SER A 358 -13.78 8.06 -0.18
CA SER A 358 -14.22 9.02 -1.19
C SER A 358 -13.02 9.70 -1.82
N LEU A 359 -13.15 10.03 -3.11
CA LEU A 359 -12.23 10.85 -3.88
C LEU A 359 -13.02 11.81 -4.76
N ALA A 360 -12.70 13.11 -4.71
CA ALA A 360 -13.30 14.15 -5.54
C ALA A 360 -12.21 14.91 -6.29
N SER A 361 -12.49 15.28 -7.55
CA SER A 361 -11.63 16.15 -8.37
C SER A 361 -12.44 17.33 -8.89
N ARG A 362 -11.91 18.56 -8.76
CA ARG A 362 -12.63 19.81 -9.09
C ARG A 362 -11.65 20.91 -9.52
N SER A 363 -12.19 21.91 -10.24
CA SER A 363 -11.54 23.22 -10.41
C SER A 363 -11.49 23.99 -9.09
N SER A 364 -10.44 24.77 -8.86
CA SER A 364 -10.33 25.64 -7.68
C SER A 364 -11.25 26.86 -7.74
N ALA A 365 -11.67 27.28 -8.92
CA ALA A 365 -12.59 28.41 -9.15
C ALA A 365 -13.61 28.06 -10.25
N PRO A 366 -14.62 27.24 -9.95
CA PRO A 366 -15.62 26.87 -10.94
C PRO A 366 -16.47 28.07 -11.36
N GLY A 367 -16.65 28.28 -12.65
CA GLY A 367 -17.52 29.30 -13.23
C GLY A 367 -16.86 30.66 -13.50
N GLU A 368 -15.60 30.87 -13.13
CA GLU A 368 -14.83 32.09 -13.40
C GLU A 368 -13.55 31.75 -14.19
N GLU A 369 -13.65 30.81 -15.13
CA GLU A 369 -12.46 30.34 -15.83
C GLU A 369 -12.21 31.19 -17.08
N PRO A 370 -10.94 31.63 -17.34
CA PRO A 370 -10.53 32.09 -18.64
C PRO A 370 -10.81 31.04 -19.72
N LEU A 371 -10.85 31.46 -20.99
CA LEU A 371 -11.07 30.51 -22.07
C LEU A 371 -10.00 29.41 -22.07
N PRO A 372 -10.40 28.15 -21.98
CA PRO A 372 -9.46 27.03 -21.96
C PRO A 372 -8.83 26.85 -23.34
N SER A 373 -7.56 26.43 -23.39
CA SER A 373 -6.94 26.02 -24.64
C SER A 373 -7.42 24.61 -25.05
N PRO A 374 -7.28 24.22 -26.32
CA PRO A 374 -7.68 22.87 -26.77
C PRO A 374 -6.95 21.74 -26.02
N ARG A 375 -5.71 21.97 -25.55
CA ARG A 375 -4.91 21.00 -24.78
C ARG A 375 -5.26 20.95 -23.30
N ALA A 376 -5.84 22.00 -22.74
CA ALA A 376 -6.15 22.15 -21.34
C ALA A 376 -7.62 22.51 -21.11
N PRO A 377 -8.56 21.59 -21.38
CA PRO A 377 -9.99 21.85 -21.29
C PRO A 377 -10.44 22.16 -19.87
N THR A 378 -11.66 22.66 -19.72
CA THR A 378 -12.33 22.88 -18.43
C THR A 378 -12.39 21.58 -17.63
N ILE A 379 -12.09 21.67 -16.32
CA ILE A 379 -12.12 20.54 -15.41
C ILE A 379 -13.58 20.17 -15.12
N ARG A 380 -13.97 18.94 -15.48
CA ARG A 380 -15.28 18.38 -15.08
C ARG A 380 -15.17 17.83 -13.66
N PRO A 381 -16.01 18.29 -12.71
CA PRO A 381 -16.06 17.70 -11.39
C PRO A 381 -16.46 16.23 -11.44
N ASN A 382 -15.83 15.41 -10.62
CA ASN A 382 -16.27 14.02 -10.42
C ASN A 382 -16.04 13.59 -8.97
N ASP A 383 -16.97 12.79 -8.44
CA ASP A 383 -16.90 12.16 -7.13
C ASP A 383 -16.97 10.63 -7.27
N LEU A 384 -16.04 9.95 -6.64
CA LEU A 384 -16.01 8.51 -6.51
C LEU A 384 -16.10 8.15 -5.03
N ARG A 385 -17.08 7.30 -4.67
CA ARG A 385 -17.26 6.81 -3.29
C ARG A 385 -17.30 5.29 -3.30
N ALA A 386 -16.72 4.67 -2.26
CA ALA A 386 -16.75 3.22 -2.16
C ALA A 386 -16.94 2.74 -0.73
N LEU A 387 -17.60 1.58 -0.60
CA LEU A 387 -17.66 0.76 0.59
C LEU A 387 -17.01 -0.58 0.26
N THR A 388 -16.00 -0.95 1.05
CA THR A 388 -15.32 -2.25 0.94
C THR A 388 -15.55 -3.06 2.20
N LEU A 389 -16.02 -4.30 2.04
CA LEU A 389 -16.05 -5.32 3.09
C LEU A 389 -15.04 -6.40 2.75
N GLY A 390 -14.30 -6.86 3.75
CA GLY A 390 -13.21 -7.81 3.54
C GLY A 390 -13.11 -8.88 4.61
N VAL A 391 -12.56 -10.03 4.21
CA VAL A 391 -12.14 -11.11 5.11
C VAL A 391 -10.71 -11.49 4.73
N ASN A 392 -9.83 -11.52 5.72
CA ASN A 392 -8.44 -11.95 5.57
C ASN A 392 -8.23 -13.23 6.37
N TRP A 393 -7.75 -14.28 5.72
CA TRP A 393 -7.36 -15.51 6.36
C TRP A 393 -5.84 -15.71 6.28
N PHE A 394 -5.23 -15.95 7.43
CA PHE A 394 -3.80 -16.22 7.58
C PHE A 394 -3.64 -17.67 8.06
N PRO A 395 -3.63 -18.66 7.13
CA PRO A 395 -3.47 -20.07 7.50
C PRO A 395 -2.13 -20.31 8.19
N VAL A 396 -1.10 -19.62 7.73
CA VAL A 396 0.24 -19.58 8.30
C VAL A 396 0.80 -18.16 8.18
N ARG A 397 1.91 -17.88 8.84
CA ARG A 397 2.47 -16.51 8.91
C ARG A 397 2.93 -15.93 7.56
N PHE A 398 3.20 -16.76 6.57
CA PHE A 398 3.71 -16.35 5.25
C PHE A 398 2.63 -16.28 4.19
N VAL A 399 1.45 -16.81 4.46
CA VAL A 399 0.35 -16.91 3.50
C VAL A 399 -0.82 -16.11 4.00
N LYS A 400 -1.35 -15.26 3.13
CA LYS A 400 -2.58 -14.50 3.36
C LYS A 400 -3.52 -14.68 2.19
N LEU A 401 -4.78 -15.03 2.48
CA LEU A 401 -5.86 -15.04 1.52
C LEU A 401 -6.80 -13.89 1.88
N GLN A 402 -7.18 -13.09 0.90
CA GLN A 402 -8.02 -11.91 1.08
C GLN A 402 -9.22 -12.00 0.15
N TRP A 403 -10.41 -11.74 0.67
CA TRP A 403 -11.66 -11.56 -0.07
C TRP A 403 -12.16 -10.16 0.19
N ASN A 404 -12.44 -9.40 -0.86
CA ASN A 404 -13.09 -8.10 -0.75
C ASN A 404 -14.32 -8.06 -1.66
N VAL A 405 -15.39 -7.47 -1.16
CA VAL A 405 -16.53 -7.03 -1.93
C VAL A 405 -16.57 -5.51 -1.86
N ILE A 406 -16.53 -4.87 -3.00
CA ILE A 406 -16.43 -3.43 -3.15
C ILE A 406 -17.68 -2.94 -3.87
N ARG A 407 -18.36 -1.96 -3.27
CA ARG A 407 -19.49 -1.27 -3.87
C ARG A 407 -19.11 0.17 -4.10
N GLU A 408 -19.11 0.58 -5.37
CA GLU A 408 -18.59 1.88 -5.81
C GLU A 408 -19.68 2.71 -6.48
N HIS A 409 -19.63 4.01 -6.26
CA HIS A 409 -20.47 5.01 -6.91
C HIS A 409 -19.59 6.02 -7.61
N VAL A 410 -19.81 6.23 -8.92
CA VAL A 410 -19.18 7.28 -9.73
C VAL A 410 -20.24 8.29 -10.08
N GLU A 411 -20.03 9.57 -9.80
CA GLU A 411 -21.02 10.62 -10.02
C GLU A 411 -21.20 10.94 -11.50
N ASP A 412 -20.10 11.10 -12.24
CA ASP A 412 -20.14 11.40 -13.67
C ASP A 412 -20.61 10.17 -14.48
N PRO A 413 -21.79 10.25 -15.18
CA PRO A 413 -22.31 9.15 -15.98
C PRO A 413 -21.40 8.73 -17.14
N GLU A 414 -20.62 9.67 -17.70
CA GLU A 414 -19.70 9.40 -18.82
C GLU A 414 -18.48 8.56 -18.39
N ARG A 415 -18.22 8.49 -17.05
CA ARG A 415 -17.11 7.76 -16.45
C ARG A 415 -17.55 6.51 -15.69
N ARG A 416 -18.78 6.06 -15.92
CA ARG A 416 -19.32 4.82 -15.36
C ARG A 416 -19.12 3.66 -16.32
N PRO A 417 -18.93 2.44 -15.83
CA PRO A 417 -19.01 1.23 -16.66
C PRO A 417 -20.33 1.13 -17.43
N ASP A 418 -21.44 1.44 -16.75
CA ASP A 418 -22.78 1.55 -17.30
C ASP A 418 -23.35 2.92 -16.91
N PRO A 419 -23.56 3.85 -17.87
CA PRO A 419 -24.09 5.17 -17.59
C PRO A 419 -25.42 5.17 -16.84
N SER A 420 -26.25 4.14 -17.03
CA SER A 420 -27.55 3.98 -16.38
C SER A 420 -27.46 3.54 -14.92
N ARG A 421 -26.31 2.97 -14.50
CA ARG A 421 -26.11 2.42 -13.16
C ARG A 421 -25.04 3.19 -12.41
N PRO A 422 -25.43 4.08 -11.48
CA PRO A 422 -24.44 4.85 -10.69
C PRO A 422 -23.63 3.99 -9.72
N TRP A 423 -24.08 2.77 -9.41
CA TRP A 423 -23.43 1.86 -8.51
C TRP A 423 -22.90 0.61 -9.23
N GLY A 424 -21.61 0.33 -9.04
CA GLY A 424 -20.97 -0.92 -9.43
C GLY A 424 -20.65 -1.80 -8.23
N THR A 425 -20.49 -3.09 -8.46
CA THR A 425 -20.02 -4.04 -7.44
C THR A 425 -18.92 -4.90 -8.02
N THR A 426 -17.80 -5.02 -7.30
CA THR A 426 -16.63 -5.82 -7.71
C THR A 426 -16.23 -6.75 -6.58
N GLY A 427 -16.02 -8.02 -6.88
CA GLY A 427 -15.41 -9.01 -6.01
C GLY A 427 -13.92 -9.14 -6.32
N LEU A 428 -13.08 -9.12 -5.28
CA LEU A 428 -11.65 -9.37 -5.40
C LEU A 428 -11.26 -10.53 -4.50
N PHE A 429 -10.41 -11.40 -5.01
CA PHE A 429 -9.76 -12.45 -4.24
C PHE A 429 -8.26 -12.41 -4.48
N ARG A 430 -7.46 -12.43 -3.41
CA ARG A 430 -5.99 -12.46 -3.51
C ARG A 430 -5.43 -13.61 -2.69
N VAL A 431 -4.52 -14.35 -3.30
CA VAL A 431 -3.59 -15.24 -2.60
C VAL A 431 -2.22 -14.57 -2.56
N GLN A 432 -1.68 -14.42 -1.37
CA GLN A 432 -0.41 -13.74 -1.17
C GLN A 432 0.54 -14.61 -0.34
N PHE A 433 1.78 -14.70 -0.82
CA PHE A 433 2.93 -15.23 -0.09
C PHE A 433 3.93 -14.11 0.15
N ALA A 434 4.41 -13.96 1.40
CA ALA A 434 5.41 -12.94 1.76
C ALA A 434 6.38 -13.46 2.83
N LEU A 435 7.66 -13.37 2.52
CA LEU A 435 8.78 -13.66 3.43
C LEU A 435 9.40 -12.37 3.98
#